data_fbbf5141fe0eefc667a9a9b4781f6af5
#
_entry.id   fbbf5141fe0eefc667a9a9b4781f6af5
#
_cell.length_a   1.000
_cell.length_b   1.000
_cell.length_c   1.000
_cell.angle_alpha   90.00
_cell.angle_beta   90.00
_cell.angle_gamma   90.00
#
_symmetry.space_group_name_H-M   'P 1'
#
loop_
_entity.id
_entity.type
_entity.pdbx_description
1 polymer ?
#
loop_
_entity_poly.entity_id
_entity_poly.type
_entity_poly.pdbx_seq_one_letter_code
_entity_poly.pdbx_strand_id
1 'polypeptide(L)'
;MKHNKAALYALCALAALGAAAAILLSGADIARVLLCYPLEFTGKALRSLSLAGGALNVLAIALYAAISLIPAVLALIFARKRGHAKADCILYILSVVLFAALYLAINPGLLRYVFSADMLAIGAAYQVALGILNSLIYSLVLCYAVLHIIDRLASGGTDRLLSAGAWLLYIACAVLSFASAYGAAAAVAASLAYGALDICVSVARAAVDTLPNVFSILLALCGAKLLLSMRAALFSDEAVDTAQRLSRLAVISLKASVISSAAFNAVQIALAGGLSNVNVSASIPFAGVLFALLALMFSRFIAESKRIKDDNDSII
;
A
#
# COMPACT_ATOMS: atom_id res chain seq x y z
N MET A 1 -8.31 -16.01 23.07
CA MET A 1 -9.56 -15.93 22.28
C MET A 1 -10.19 -14.52 22.23
N LYS A 2 -10.25 -13.71 23.32
CA LYS A 2 -10.87 -12.38 23.30
C LYS A 2 -10.19 -11.38 22.35
N HIS A 3 -8.85 -11.35 22.28
CA HIS A 3 -8.11 -10.43 21.39
C HIS A 3 -8.38 -10.66 19.88
N ASN A 4 -8.55 -11.92 19.46
CA ASN A 4 -8.84 -12.18 18.04
C ASN A 4 -10.22 -11.69 17.60
N LYS A 5 -11.22 -11.70 18.50
CA LYS A 5 -12.55 -11.17 18.17
C LYS A 5 -12.53 -9.66 18.03
N ALA A 6 -11.83 -8.93 18.90
CA ALA A 6 -11.71 -7.48 18.83
C ALA A 6 -11.00 -7.04 17.52
N ALA A 7 -9.93 -7.73 17.12
CA ALA A 7 -9.25 -7.48 15.86
C ALA A 7 -10.17 -7.72 14.65
N LEU A 8 -10.95 -8.81 14.66
CA LEU A 8 -11.90 -9.11 13.61
C LEU A 8 -12.98 -8.02 13.50
N TYR A 9 -13.56 -7.58 14.64
CA TYR A 9 -14.56 -6.50 14.63
C TYR A 9 -13.96 -5.17 14.11
N ALA A 10 -12.72 -4.85 14.48
CA ALA A 10 -12.05 -3.66 13.97
C ALA A 10 -11.83 -3.74 12.43
N LEU A 11 -11.45 -4.89 11.90
CA LEU A 11 -11.29 -5.10 10.46
C LEU A 11 -12.63 -5.00 9.72
N CYS A 12 -13.71 -5.58 10.27
CA CYS A 12 -15.05 -5.45 9.71
C CYS A 12 -15.54 -3.98 9.73
N ALA A 13 -15.27 -3.24 10.80
CA ALA A 13 -15.61 -1.82 10.87
C ALA A 13 -14.83 -1.00 9.83
N LEU A 14 -13.54 -1.27 9.64
CA LEU A 14 -12.73 -0.63 8.61
C LEU A 14 -13.21 -0.98 7.19
N ALA A 15 -13.61 -2.23 6.95
CA ALA A 15 -14.23 -2.63 5.68
C ALA A 15 -15.53 -1.87 5.43
N ALA A 16 -16.41 -1.77 6.45
CA ALA A 16 -17.65 -1.01 6.34
C ALA A 16 -17.41 0.48 6.08
N LEU A 17 -16.40 1.07 6.74
CA LEU A 17 -15.98 2.46 6.49
C LEU A 17 -15.44 2.65 5.06
N GLY A 18 -14.66 1.69 4.55
CA GLY A 18 -14.17 1.71 3.17
C GLY A 18 -15.30 1.67 2.15
N ALA A 19 -16.26 0.77 2.34
CA ALA A 19 -17.44 0.68 1.48
C ALA A 19 -18.31 1.95 1.53
N ALA A 20 -18.57 2.48 2.74
CA ALA A 20 -19.31 3.72 2.91
C ALA A 20 -18.60 4.91 2.26
N ALA A 21 -17.27 5.02 2.41
CA ALA A 21 -16.48 6.04 1.75
C ALA A 21 -16.59 5.95 0.22
N ALA A 22 -16.55 4.75 -0.36
CA ALA A 22 -16.70 4.57 -1.80
C ALA A 22 -18.07 5.06 -2.31
N ILE A 23 -19.16 4.77 -1.57
CA ILE A 23 -20.50 5.19 -1.94
C ILE A 23 -20.67 6.71 -1.80
N LEU A 24 -20.23 7.28 -0.68
CA LEU A 24 -20.34 8.72 -0.40
C LEU A 24 -19.49 9.56 -1.35
N LEU A 25 -18.36 9.03 -1.79
CA LEU A 25 -17.38 9.71 -2.63
C LEU A 25 -17.46 9.25 -4.11
N SER A 26 -18.49 8.50 -4.48
CA SER A 26 -18.67 7.96 -5.84
C SER A 26 -18.77 9.06 -6.94
N GLY A 27 -19.02 10.31 -6.58
CA GLY A 27 -18.96 11.46 -7.48
C GLY A 27 -17.66 12.25 -7.42
N ALA A 28 -16.76 11.96 -6.49
CA ALA A 28 -15.47 12.62 -6.34
C ALA A 28 -14.36 11.75 -6.93
N ASP A 29 -13.53 12.34 -7.77
CA ASP A 29 -12.32 11.67 -8.28
C ASP A 29 -11.26 11.61 -7.16
N ILE A 30 -11.40 10.62 -6.27
CA ILE A 30 -10.53 10.45 -5.11
C ILE A 30 -9.09 10.18 -5.54
N ALA A 31 -8.89 9.45 -6.62
CA ALA A 31 -7.55 9.26 -7.17
C ALA A 31 -6.93 10.62 -7.50
N ARG A 32 -7.69 11.52 -8.10
CA ARG A 32 -7.26 12.89 -8.36
C ARG A 32 -7.00 13.68 -7.07
N VAL A 33 -7.90 13.58 -6.09
CA VAL A 33 -7.73 14.27 -4.80
C VAL A 33 -6.47 13.81 -4.08
N LEU A 34 -6.24 12.51 -3.97
CA LEU A 34 -5.05 11.97 -3.30
C LEU A 34 -3.77 12.18 -4.11
N LEU A 35 -3.82 11.98 -5.43
CA LEU A 35 -2.62 11.99 -6.27
C LEU A 35 -2.25 13.37 -6.79
N CYS A 36 -3.19 14.27 -7.00
CA CYS A 36 -2.91 15.57 -7.62
C CYS A 36 -3.07 16.74 -6.64
N TYR A 37 -4.09 16.69 -5.79
CA TYR A 37 -4.51 17.83 -4.97
C TYR A 37 -3.42 18.43 -4.08
N PRO A 38 -2.56 17.69 -3.36
CA PRO A 38 -1.54 18.29 -2.50
C PRO A 38 -0.58 19.22 -3.25
N LEU A 39 -0.07 18.79 -4.41
CA LEU A 39 0.79 19.63 -5.24
C LEU A 39 0.01 20.71 -5.99
N GLU A 40 -1.18 20.38 -6.47
CA GLU A 40 -2.06 21.32 -7.17
C GLU A 40 -2.45 22.49 -6.28
N PHE A 41 -2.90 22.21 -5.04
CA PHE A 41 -3.26 23.24 -4.06
C PHE A 41 -2.05 24.11 -3.69
N THR A 42 -0.93 23.48 -3.33
CA THR A 42 0.29 24.20 -2.94
C THR A 42 0.84 25.04 -4.10
N GLY A 43 0.85 24.47 -5.31
CA GLY A 43 1.30 25.16 -6.51
C GLY A 43 0.42 26.38 -6.86
N LYS A 44 -0.91 26.23 -6.80
CA LYS A 44 -1.87 27.32 -7.02
C LYS A 44 -1.73 28.42 -5.95
N ALA A 45 -1.60 28.05 -4.68
CA ALA A 45 -1.42 29.00 -3.59
C ALA A 45 -0.14 29.81 -3.74
N LEU A 46 0.99 29.15 -4.00
CA LEU A 46 2.26 29.83 -4.23
C LEU A 46 2.24 30.72 -5.48
N ARG A 47 1.61 30.25 -6.55
CA ARG A 47 1.44 31.03 -7.77
C ARG A 47 0.60 32.27 -7.54
N SER A 48 -0.53 32.17 -6.84
CA SER A 48 -1.41 33.32 -6.56
C SER A 48 -0.68 34.38 -5.72
N LEU A 49 0.12 33.96 -4.71
CA LEU A 49 0.97 34.86 -3.93
C LEU A 49 2.04 35.52 -4.78
N SER A 50 2.70 34.77 -5.67
CA SER A 50 3.74 35.31 -6.55
C SER A 50 3.19 36.34 -7.54
N LEU A 51 2.01 36.08 -8.11
CA LEU A 51 1.37 37.00 -9.06
C LEU A 51 0.81 38.26 -8.42
N ALA A 52 0.57 38.27 -7.11
CA ALA A 52 0.15 39.47 -6.39
C ALA A 52 1.26 40.54 -6.28
N GLY A 53 2.51 40.17 -6.59
CA GLY A 53 3.65 41.12 -6.70
C GLY A 53 4.18 41.60 -5.36
N GLY A 54 5.19 42.48 -5.42
CA GLY A 54 5.78 43.15 -4.24
C GLY A 54 6.25 42.18 -3.15
N ALA A 55 5.90 42.47 -1.91
CA ALA A 55 6.28 41.68 -0.74
C ALA A 55 5.71 40.26 -0.76
N LEU A 56 4.52 40.05 -1.39
CA LEU A 56 3.87 38.74 -1.50
C LEU A 56 4.64 37.80 -2.43
N ASN A 57 5.29 38.32 -3.48
CA ASN A 57 6.16 37.52 -4.33
C ASN A 57 7.41 37.04 -3.55
N VAL A 58 8.01 37.90 -2.72
CA VAL A 58 9.14 37.51 -1.86
C VAL A 58 8.71 36.42 -0.87
N LEU A 59 7.52 36.56 -0.29
CA LEU A 59 6.95 35.56 0.60
C LEU A 59 6.71 34.23 -0.13
N ALA A 60 6.19 34.24 -1.37
CA ALA A 60 5.99 33.04 -2.17
C ALA A 60 7.31 32.31 -2.42
N ILE A 61 8.39 33.04 -2.76
CA ILE A 61 9.73 32.45 -2.97
C ILE A 61 10.26 31.86 -1.66
N ALA A 62 10.11 32.56 -0.54
CA ALA A 62 10.54 32.08 0.77
C ALA A 62 9.80 30.81 1.20
N LEU A 63 8.47 30.75 1.01
CA LEU A 63 7.65 29.57 1.29
C LEU A 63 8.01 28.39 0.38
N TYR A 64 8.20 28.65 -0.92
CA TYR A 64 8.65 27.65 -1.88
C TYR A 64 9.98 27.01 -1.44
N ALA A 65 10.98 27.85 -1.12
CA ALA A 65 12.27 27.38 -0.64
C ALA A 65 12.15 26.62 0.70
N ALA A 66 11.37 27.15 1.64
CA ALA A 66 11.16 26.52 2.94
C ALA A 66 10.54 25.12 2.80
N ILE A 67 9.43 24.98 2.06
CA ILE A 67 8.76 23.71 1.87
C ILE A 67 9.69 22.69 1.19
N SER A 68 10.43 23.12 0.16
CA SER A 68 11.35 22.25 -0.57
C SER A 68 12.53 21.79 0.29
N LEU A 69 13.01 22.62 1.21
CA LEU A 69 14.16 22.32 2.05
C LEU A 69 13.83 21.60 3.36
N ILE A 70 12.55 21.53 3.77
CA ILE A 70 12.14 20.82 5.00
C ILE A 70 12.77 19.43 5.13
N PRO A 71 12.71 18.53 4.12
CA PRO A 71 13.29 17.20 4.29
C PRO A 71 14.81 17.23 4.48
N ALA A 72 15.53 18.09 3.78
CA ALA A 72 17.00 18.23 3.95
C ALA A 72 17.36 18.77 5.33
N VAL A 73 16.62 19.74 5.84
CA VAL A 73 16.81 20.28 7.20
C VAL A 73 16.53 19.19 8.24
N LEU A 74 15.48 18.39 8.07
CA LEU A 74 15.20 17.25 8.94
C LEU A 74 16.35 16.23 8.90
N ALA A 75 16.89 15.91 7.72
CA ALA A 75 18.06 15.04 7.60
C ALA A 75 19.26 15.57 8.37
N LEU A 76 19.55 16.87 8.27
CA LEU A 76 20.64 17.52 9.02
C LEU A 76 20.43 17.49 10.54
N ILE A 77 19.19 17.74 11.00
CA ILE A 77 18.84 17.66 12.42
C ILE A 77 19.03 16.23 12.94
N PHE A 78 18.56 15.23 12.17
CA PHE A 78 18.71 13.83 12.54
C PHE A 78 20.18 13.40 12.53
N ALA A 79 20.95 13.81 11.52
CA ALA A 79 22.38 13.55 11.45
C ALA A 79 23.14 14.10 12.67
N ARG A 80 22.79 15.30 13.14
CA ARG A 80 23.39 15.90 14.35
C ARG A 80 23.03 15.14 15.63
N LYS A 81 21.82 14.60 15.74
CA LYS A 81 21.34 13.94 16.96
C LYS A 81 21.76 12.47 17.09
N ARG A 82 21.84 11.75 16.01
CA ARG A 82 22.04 10.27 16.00
C ARG A 82 23.16 9.78 15.08
N GLY A 83 23.87 10.71 14.43
CA GLY A 83 24.79 10.36 13.34
C GLY A 83 24.06 10.14 12.01
N HIS A 84 24.83 10.06 10.93
CA HIS A 84 24.30 9.86 9.59
C HIS A 84 23.80 8.42 9.41
N ALA A 85 22.50 8.24 9.28
CA ALA A 85 21.92 6.97 8.85
C ALA A 85 21.88 6.93 7.30
N LYS A 86 22.11 5.73 6.70
CA LYS A 86 22.03 5.57 5.23
C LYS A 86 20.66 5.98 4.67
N ALA A 87 19.59 5.76 5.45
CA ALA A 87 18.23 6.16 5.10
C ALA A 87 18.06 7.68 4.94
N ASP A 88 18.85 8.50 5.64
CA ASP A 88 18.73 9.97 5.59
C ASP A 88 19.07 10.54 4.20
N CYS A 89 19.80 9.79 3.35
CA CYS A 89 20.06 10.19 1.96
C CYS A 89 18.74 10.37 1.16
N ILE A 90 17.68 9.61 1.49
CA ILE A 90 16.38 9.72 0.83
C ILE A 90 15.74 11.09 1.09
N LEU A 91 15.94 11.68 2.27
CA LEU A 91 15.42 13.01 2.59
C LEU A 91 16.07 14.11 1.75
N TYR A 92 17.36 13.98 1.40
CA TYR A 92 18.00 14.92 0.46
C TYR A 92 17.42 14.76 -0.94
N ILE A 93 17.23 13.51 -1.42
CA ILE A 93 16.58 13.25 -2.72
C ILE A 93 15.16 13.81 -2.71
N LEU A 94 14.40 13.59 -1.64
CA LEU A 94 13.05 14.12 -1.47
C LEU A 94 13.01 15.66 -1.55
N SER A 95 13.99 16.36 -0.98
CA SER A 95 14.11 17.82 -1.10
C SER A 95 14.28 18.28 -2.54
N VAL A 96 15.15 17.60 -3.31
CA VAL A 96 15.35 17.90 -4.74
C VAL A 96 14.08 17.64 -5.54
N VAL A 97 13.43 16.51 -5.28
CA VAL A 97 12.16 16.15 -5.96
C VAL A 97 11.04 17.14 -5.61
N LEU A 98 10.90 17.54 -4.34
CA LEU A 98 9.94 18.56 -3.92
C LEU A 98 10.23 19.91 -4.58
N PHE A 99 11.49 20.32 -4.67
CA PHE A 99 11.88 21.54 -5.35
C PHE A 99 11.44 21.53 -6.82
N ALA A 100 11.74 20.46 -7.55
CA ALA A 100 11.35 20.31 -8.96
C ALA A 100 9.83 20.21 -9.13
N ALA A 101 9.15 19.43 -8.28
CA ALA A 101 7.72 19.22 -8.35
C ALA A 101 6.91 20.50 -8.08
N LEU A 102 7.26 21.25 -7.05
CA LEU A 102 6.64 22.54 -6.74
C LEU A 102 6.93 23.58 -7.81
N TYR A 103 8.14 23.59 -8.38
CA TYR A 103 8.47 24.50 -9.48
C TYR A 103 7.59 24.24 -10.71
N LEU A 104 7.37 22.97 -11.08
CA LEU A 104 6.45 22.60 -12.17
C LEU A 104 4.99 22.90 -11.84
N ALA A 105 4.57 22.70 -10.58
CA ALA A 105 3.22 23.01 -10.14
C ALA A 105 2.90 24.52 -10.18
N ILE A 106 3.89 25.37 -9.85
CA ILE A 106 3.79 26.84 -9.95
C ILE A 106 3.78 27.29 -11.42
N ASN A 107 4.57 26.62 -12.29
CA ASN A 107 4.79 27.00 -13.68
C ASN A 107 4.26 25.95 -14.68
N PRO A 108 2.93 25.74 -14.78
CA PRO A 108 2.35 24.70 -15.65
C PRO A 108 2.69 24.91 -17.14
N GLY A 109 3.03 26.12 -17.57
CA GLY A 109 3.47 26.40 -18.93
C GLY A 109 4.74 25.67 -19.37
N LEU A 110 5.56 25.20 -18.41
CA LEU A 110 6.74 24.37 -18.72
C LEU A 110 6.41 22.98 -19.23
N LEU A 111 5.19 22.49 -18.94
CA LEU A 111 4.75 21.16 -19.36
C LEU A 111 4.67 21.03 -20.88
N ARG A 112 4.55 22.15 -21.62
CA ARG A 112 4.59 22.18 -23.10
C ARG A 112 5.90 21.65 -23.71
N TYR A 113 6.97 21.62 -22.92
CA TYR A 113 8.26 21.09 -23.37
C TYR A 113 8.38 19.58 -23.15
N VAL A 114 7.46 18.99 -22.36
CA VAL A 114 7.50 17.57 -21.96
C VAL A 114 6.37 16.79 -22.64
N PHE A 115 5.20 17.40 -22.81
CA PHE A 115 4.00 16.74 -23.34
C PHE A 115 3.65 17.21 -24.75
N SER A 116 3.06 16.31 -25.55
CA SER A 116 2.55 16.62 -26.88
C SER A 116 1.42 17.67 -26.83
N ALA A 117 1.22 18.38 -27.94
CA ALA A 117 0.17 19.37 -28.06
C ALA A 117 -1.23 18.79 -27.79
N ASP A 118 -1.48 17.54 -28.20
CA ASP A 118 -2.76 16.86 -28.00
C ASP A 118 -3.07 16.62 -26.52
N MET A 119 -2.07 16.19 -25.75
CA MET A 119 -2.23 15.99 -24.29
C MET A 119 -2.46 17.33 -23.57
N LEU A 120 -1.84 18.40 -24.04
CA LEU A 120 -2.03 19.75 -23.49
C LEU A 120 -3.44 20.30 -23.82
N ALA A 121 -3.95 20.04 -25.02
CA ALA A 121 -5.27 20.47 -25.46
C ALA A 121 -6.40 19.83 -24.61
N ILE A 122 -6.23 18.59 -24.18
CA ILE A 122 -7.20 17.87 -23.34
C ILE A 122 -7.13 18.32 -21.86
N GLY A 123 -6.13 19.12 -21.48
CA GLY A 123 -5.90 19.53 -20.08
C GLY A 123 -5.43 18.41 -19.15
N ALA A 124 -5.31 17.19 -19.66
CA ALA A 124 -4.90 16.01 -18.89
C ALA A 124 -3.42 16.02 -18.51
N ALA A 125 -2.57 16.63 -19.34
CA ALA A 125 -1.11 16.64 -19.14
C ALA A 125 -0.69 17.18 -17.77
N TYR A 126 -1.34 18.24 -17.30
CA TYR A 126 -1.04 18.82 -15.99
C TYR A 126 -1.39 17.88 -14.85
N GLN A 127 -2.56 17.23 -14.91
CA GLN A 127 -3.00 16.29 -13.87
C GLN A 127 -2.13 15.03 -13.86
N VAL A 128 -1.79 14.49 -15.02
CA VAL A 128 -0.87 13.35 -15.17
C VAL A 128 0.50 13.68 -14.58
N ALA A 129 1.07 14.85 -14.91
CA ALA A 129 2.35 15.29 -14.39
C ALA A 129 2.33 15.42 -12.86
N LEU A 130 1.30 16.07 -12.28
CA LEU A 130 1.16 16.20 -10.83
C LEU A 130 0.95 14.84 -10.16
N GLY A 131 0.18 13.94 -10.78
CA GLY A 131 -0.03 12.58 -10.27
C GLY A 131 1.27 11.78 -10.20
N ILE A 132 2.10 11.83 -11.25
CA ILE A 132 3.42 11.18 -11.28
C ILE A 132 4.34 11.75 -10.21
N LEU A 133 4.42 13.08 -10.10
CA LEU A 133 5.28 13.75 -9.13
C LEU A 133 4.86 13.48 -7.68
N ASN A 134 3.56 13.51 -7.38
CA ASN A 134 3.07 13.16 -6.05
C ASN A 134 3.31 11.67 -5.73
N SER A 135 3.09 10.78 -6.69
CA SER A 135 3.38 9.35 -6.49
C SER A 135 4.86 9.11 -6.18
N LEU A 136 5.77 9.84 -6.83
CA LEU A 136 7.20 9.81 -6.55
C LEU A 136 7.51 10.32 -5.13
N ILE A 137 6.90 11.45 -4.72
CA ILE A 137 7.05 12.00 -3.36
C ILE A 137 6.56 10.98 -2.32
N TYR A 138 5.38 10.40 -2.50
CA TYR A 138 4.83 9.40 -1.58
C TYR A 138 5.71 8.14 -1.52
N SER A 139 6.25 7.69 -2.66
CA SER A 139 7.16 6.56 -2.70
C SER A 139 8.45 6.82 -1.94
N LEU A 140 9.03 8.01 -2.04
CA LEU A 140 10.23 8.40 -1.29
C LEU A 140 9.95 8.50 0.21
N VAL A 141 8.82 9.09 0.61
CA VAL A 141 8.41 9.17 2.02
C VAL A 141 8.19 7.77 2.60
N LEU A 142 7.50 6.90 1.86
CA LEU A 142 7.28 5.52 2.28
C LEU A 142 8.60 4.74 2.39
N CYS A 143 9.48 4.88 1.39
CA CYS A 143 10.79 4.24 1.38
C CYS A 143 11.63 4.69 2.59
N TYR A 144 11.66 5.99 2.89
CA TYR A 144 12.33 6.52 4.08
C TYR A 144 11.76 5.92 5.37
N ALA A 145 10.43 5.89 5.50
CA ALA A 145 9.76 5.33 6.68
C ALA A 145 10.09 3.84 6.87
N VAL A 146 10.03 3.06 5.78
CA VAL A 146 10.35 1.62 5.81
C VAL A 146 11.80 1.37 6.19
N LEU A 147 12.76 2.07 5.56
CA LEU A 147 14.17 1.91 5.89
C LEU A 147 14.48 2.32 7.34
N HIS A 148 13.85 3.40 7.81
CA HIS A 148 14.01 3.83 9.19
C HIS A 148 13.45 2.82 10.21
N ILE A 149 12.33 2.18 9.88
CA ILE A 149 11.77 1.08 10.67
C ILE A 149 12.73 -0.10 10.66
N ILE A 150 13.24 -0.50 9.50
CA ILE A 150 14.20 -1.62 9.36
C ILE A 150 15.46 -1.35 10.20
N ASP A 151 16.05 -0.16 10.12
CA ASP A 151 17.25 0.20 10.89
C ASP A 151 16.99 0.11 12.42
N ARG A 152 15.83 0.60 12.86
CA ARG A 152 15.43 0.48 14.28
C ARG A 152 15.18 -0.95 14.72
N LEU A 153 14.62 -1.77 13.85
CA LEU A 153 14.36 -3.17 14.14
C LEU A 153 15.66 -3.99 14.15
N ALA A 154 16.57 -3.70 13.21
CA ALA A 154 17.88 -4.37 13.13
C ALA A 154 18.77 -4.07 14.36
N SER A 155 18.64 -2.86 14.94
CA SER A 155 19.38 -2.47 16.15
C SER A 155 18.70 -2.91 17.46
N GLY A 156 17.47 -3.41 17.39
CA GLY A 156 16.68 -3.89 18.52
C GLY A 156 16.93 -5.37 18.84
N GLY A 157 16.69 -5.80 20.09
CA GLY A 157 16.68 -7.22 20.42
C GLY A 157 15.55 -7.98 19.70
N THR A 158 15.69 -9.31 19.60
CA THR A 158 14.74 -10.19 18.89
C THR A 158 13.29 -9.98 19.31
N ASP A 159 13.02 -9.73 20.60
CA ASP A 159 11.67 -9.48 21.12
C ASP A 159 11.01 -8.24 20.54
N ARG A 160 11.79 -7.16 20.35
CA ARG A 160 11.29 -5.93 19.74
C ARG A 160 11.00 -6.12 18.25
N LEU A 161 11.87 -6.84 17.56
CA LEU A 161 11.71 -7.19 16.15
C LEU A 161 10.41 -7.99 15.93
N LEU A 162 10.18 -9.04 16.70
CA LEU A 162 9.00 -9.89 16.61
C LEU A 162 7.71 -9.11 16.92
N SER A 163 7.74 -8.30 17.99
CA SER A 163 6.59 -7.47 18.36
C SER A 163 6.26 -6.42 17.29
N ALA A 164 7.26 -5.71 16.77
CA ALA A 164 7.06 -4.70 15.74
C ALA A 164 6.61 -5.32 14.42
N GLY A 165 7.14 -6.49 14.05
CA GLY A 165 6.68 -7.25 12.89
C GLY A 165 5.19 -7.63 13.02
N ALA A 166 4.74 -8.08 14.18
CA ALA A 166 3.32 -8.36 14.42
C ALA A 166 2.44 -7.10 14.28
N TRP A 167 2.88 -5.94 14.81
CA TRP A 167 2.16 -4.68 14.65
C TRP A 167 2.09 -4.23 13.20
N LEU A 168 3.17 -4.36 12.43
CA LEU A 168 3.17 -4.04 10.99
C LEU A 168 2.16 -4.91 10.23
N LEU A 169 2.06 -6.19 10.55
CA LEU A 169 1.08 -7.08 9.96
C LEU A 169 -0.36 -6.68 10.33
N TYR A 170 -0.63 -6.24 11.56
CA TYR A 170 -1.95 -5.72 11.93
C TYR A 170 -2.31 -4.43 11.17
N ILE A 171 -1.35 -3.51 11.01
CA ILE A 171 -1.54 -2.30 10.21
C ILE A 171 -1.82 -2.66 8.75
N ALA A 172 -1.06 -3.60 8.18
CA ALA A 172 -1.31 -4.09 6.82
C ALA A 172 -2.72 -4.70 6.67
N CYS A 173 -3.19 -5.48 7.65
CA CYS A 173 -4.57 -5.99 7.67
C CYS A 173 -5.60 -4.86 7.65
N ALA A 174 -5.39 -3.81 8.44
CA ALA A 174 -6.30 -2.66 8.51
C ALA A 174 -6.39 -1.92 7.17
N VAL A 175 -5.23 -1.64 6.56
CA VAL A 175 -5.15 -0.98 5.24
C VAL A 175 -5.78 -1.84 4.15
N LEU A 176 -5.46 -3.13 4.10
CA LEU A 176 -6.02 -4.05 3.11
C LEU A 176 -7.54 -4.21 3.27
N SER A 177 -8.05 -4.27 4.49
CA SER A 177 -9.48 -4.37 4.77
C SER A 177 -10.24 -3.15 4.23
N PHE A 178 -9.74 -1.95 4.53
CA PHE A 178 -10.32 -0.71 4.03
C PHE A 178 -10.22 -0.61 2.50
N ALA A 179 -9.02 -0.79 1.93
CA ALA A 179 -8.77 -0.63 0.51
C ALA A 179 -9.55 -1.63 -0.35
N SER A 180 -9.67 -2.90 0.10
CA SER A 180 -10.43 -3.93 -0.60
C SER A 180 -11.92 -3.63 -0.63
N ALA A 181 -12.48 -3.22 0.50
CA ALA A 181 -13.90 -2.88 0.59
C ALA A 181 -14.24 -1.62 -0.20
N TYR A 182 -13.35 -0.60 -0.14
CA TYR A 182 -13.46 0.61 -0.95
C TYR A 182 -13.43 0.28 -2.45
N GLY A 183 -12.44 -0.49 -2.92
CA GLY A 183 -12.30 -0.86 -4.32
C GLY A 183 -13.48 -1.67 -4.84
N ALA A 184 -13.97 -2.65 -4.06
CA ALA A 184 -15.13 -3.45 -4.42
C ALA A 184 -16.41 -2.59 -4.53
N ALA A 185 -16.67 -1.73 -3.54
CA ALA A 185 -17.83 -0.86 -3.53
C ALA A 185 -17.78 0.18 -4.67
N ALA A 186 -16.61 0.77 -4.94
CA ALA A 186 -16.42 1.71 -6.05
C ALA A 186 -16.65 1.05 -7.42
N ALA A 187 -16.16 -0.18 -7.61
CA ALA A 187 -16.36 -0.92 -8.86
C ALA A 187 -17.84 -1.25 -9.10
N VAL A 188 -18.57 -1.66 -8.05
CA VAL A 188 -20.02 -1.91 -8.12
C VAL A 188 -20.77 -0.63 -8.37
N ALA A 189 -20.46 0.47 -7.66
CA ALA A 189 -21.10 1.77 -7.84
C ALA A 189 -20.95 2.29 -9.28
N ALA A 190 -19.76 2.16 -9.87
CA ALA A 190 -19.51 2.53 -11.25
C ALA A 190 -20.34 1.72 -12.26
N SER A 191 -20.69 0.47 -11.93
CA SER A 191 -21.49 -0.39 -12.81
C SER A 191 -23.00 -0.09 -12.78
N LEU A 192 -23.49 0.68 -11.81
CA LEU A 192 -24.91 1.03 -11.69
C LEU A 192 -25.44 1.86 -12.87
N ALA A 193 -24.56 2.48 -13.65
CA ALA A 193 -24.90 3.22 -14.87
C ALA A 193 -25.18 2.30 -16.07
N TYR A 194 -24.90 0.99 -15.96
CA TYR A 194 -25.01 0.00 -17.05
C TYR A 194 -26.19 -0.96 -16.85
N GLY A 195 -26.34 -1.93 -17.73
CA GLY A 195 -27.42 -2.92 -17.66
C GLY A 195 -27.28 -3.91 -16.51
N ALA A 196 -28.36 -4.62 -16.20
CA ALA A 196 -28.40 -5.59 -15.10
C ALA A 196 -27.31 -6.68 -15.20
N LEU A 197 -26.99 -7.14 -16.42
CA LEU A 197 -25.94 -8.12 -16.66
C LEU A 197 -24.56 -7.56 -16.29
N ASP A 198 -24.26 -6.32 -16.65
CA ASP A 198 -23.02 -5.64 -16.33
C ASP A 198 -22.86 -5.48 -14.80
N ILE A 199 -23.96 -5.17 -14.10
CA ILE A 199 -23.97 -5.08 -12.62
C ILE A 199 -23.63 -6.44 -12.00
N CYS A 200 -24.29 -7.53 -12.45
CA CYS A 200 -24.02 -8.88 -11.94
C CYS A 200 -22.55 -9.30 -12.17
N VAL A 201 -22.02 -9.03 -13.35
CA VAL A 201 -20.62 -9.34 -13.68
C VAL A 201 -19.66 -8.48 -12.86
N SER A 202 -19.98 -7.20 -12.62
CA SER A 202 -19.17 -6.31 -11.77
C SER A 202 -19.15 -6.77 -10.31
N VAL A 203 -20.26 -7.20 -9.76
CA VAL A 203 -20.33 -7.78 -8.40
C VAL A 203 -19.49 -9.06 -8.31
N ALA A 204 -19.64 -9.97 -9.30
CA ALA A 204 -18.83 -11.19 -9.36
C ALA A 204 -17.34 -10.88 -9.48
N ARG A 205 -16.97 -9.89 -10.31
CA ARG A 205 -15.62 -9.42 -10.44
C ARG A 205 -15.07 -8.84 -9.13
N ALA A 206 -15.82 -7.96 -8.47
CA ALA A 206 -15.44 -7.38 -7.19
C ALA A 206 -15.17 -8.48 -6.13
N ALA A 207 -15.98 -9.56 -6.12
CA ALA A 207 -15.77 -10.71 -5.25
C ALA A 207 -14.45 -11.46 -5.58
N VAL A 208 -14.17 -11.69 -6.87
CA VAL A 208 -12.95 -12.37 -7.32
C VAL A 208 -11.70 -11.52 -7.03
N ASP A 209 -11.74 -10.21 -7.29
CA ASP A 209 -10.63 -9.28 -7.05
C ASP A 209 -10.36 -9.06 -5.55
N THR A 210 -11.39 -9.20 -4.70
CA THR A 210 -11.27 -9.06 -3.25
C THR A 210 -10.73 -10.34 -2.58
N LEU A 211 -10.93 -11.49 -3.18
CA LEU A 211 -10.53 -12.79 -2.61
C LEU A 211 -9.05 -12.90 -2.25
N PRO A 212 -8.08 -12.48 -3.10
CA PRO A 212 -6.66 -12.48 -2.76
C PRO A 212 -6.34 -11.59 -1.55
N ASN A 213 -7.05 -10.47 -1.41
CA ASN A 213 -6.86 -9.53 -0.29
C ASN A 213 -7.39 -10.14 1.02
N VAL A 214 -8.53 -10.84 0.99
CA VAL A 214 -9.05 -11.57 2.15
C VAL A 214 -8.04 -12.63 2.61
N PHE A 215 -7.48 -13.41 1.69
CA PHE A 215 -6.42 -14.36 2.02
C PHE A 215 -5.17 -13.68 2.56
N SER A 216 -4.77 -12.53 1.99
CA SER A 216 -3.63 -11.75 2.49
C SER A 216 -3.84 -11.27 3.93
N ILE A 217 -5.06 -10.86 4.28
CA ILE A 217 -5.43 -10.49 5.65
C ILE A 217 -5.32 -11.71 6.58
N LEU A 218 -5.87 -12.88 6.17
CA LEU A 218 -5.78 -14.10 6.96
C LEU A 218 -4.33 -14.56 7.17
N LEU A 219 -3.51 -14.48 6.13
CA LEU A 219 -2.07 -14.78 6.18
C LEU A 219 -1.32 -13.83 7.11
N ALA A 220 -1.62 -12.53 7.04
CA ALA A 220 -1.00 -11.53 7.91
C ALA A 220 -1.41 -11.72 9.38
N LEU A 221 -2.68 -12.04 9.66
CA LEU A 221 -3.14 -12.38 11.02
C LEU A 221 -2.46 -13.65 11.56
N CYS A 222 -2.33 -14.69 10.72
CA CYS A 222 -1.64 -15.91 11.07
C CYS A 222 -0.13 -15.65 11.31
N GLY A 223 0.49 -14.83 10.46
CA GLY A 223 1.87 -14.39 10.61
C GLY A 223 2.10 -13.56 11.86
N ALA A 224 1.20 -12.64 12.21
CA ALA A 224 1.27 -11.87 13.45
C ALA A 224 1.17 -12.79 14.68
N LYS A 225 0.27 -13.79 14.64
CA LYS A 225 0.18 -14.80 15.70
C LYS A 225 1.46 -15.61 15.82
N LEU A 226 2.08 -16.01 14.69
CA LEU A 226 3.35 -16.73 14.67
C LEU A 226 4.46 -15.90 15.33
N LEU A 227 4.60 -14.63 14.96
CA LEU A 227 5.62 -13.74 15.53
C LEU A 227 5.44 -13.59 17.07
N LEU A 228 4.21 -13.49 17.53
CA LEU A 228 3.90 -13.37 18.96
C LEU A 228 4.16 -14.70 19.71
N SER A 229 3.88 -15.87 19.11
CA SER A 229 4.19 -17.16 19.72
C SER A 229 5.70 -17.39 19.79
N MET A 230 6.46 -17.00 18.73
CA MET A 230 7.92 -17.06 18.74
C MET A 230 8.54 -16.11 19.78
N ARG A 231 7.92 -14.97 20.07
CA ARG A 231 8.35 -14.07 21.13
C ARG A 231 8.20 -14.70 22.51
N ALA A 232 7.14 -15.49 22.72
CA ALA A 232 6.93 -16.18 24.01
C ALA A 232 7.91 -17.35 24.19
N ALA A 233 8.09 -18.16 23.15
CA ALA A 233 9.09 -19.24 23.12
C ALA A 233 9.44 -19.56 21.66
N LEU A 234 10.69 -19.36 21.29
CA LEU A 234 11.15 -19.34 19.88
C LEU A 234 10.80 -20.65 19.13
N PHE A 235 10.86 -21.78 19.79
CA PHE A 235 10.61 -23.11 19.21
C PHE A 235 9.54 -23.90 19.99
N SER A 236 8.44 -23.21 20.35
CA SER A 236 7.30 -23.86 21.00
C SER A 236 6.47 -24.69 20.01
N ASP A 237 5.73 -25.67 20.52
CA ASP A 237 4.75 -26.43 19.71
C ASP A 237 3.73 -25.51 19.05
N GLU A 238 3.31 -24.45 19.74
CA GLU A 238 2.39 -23.47 19.20
C GLU A 238 3.00 -22.71 18.02
N ALA A 239 4.29 -22.37 18.05
CA ALA A 239 4.98 -21.71 16.94
C ALA A 239 5.07 -22.64 15.73
N VAL A 240 5.42 -23.93 15.93
CA VAL A 240 5.47 -24.92 14.84
C VAL A 240 4.10 -25.14 14.21
N ASP A 241 3.03 -25.35 15.01
CA ASP A 241 1.66 -25.52 14.50
C ASP A 241 1.18 -24.28 13.73
N THR A 242 1.45 -23.09 14.27
CA THR A 242 1.07 -21.83 13.61
C THR A 242 1.83 -21.63 12.30
N ALA A 243 3.12 -21.97 12.23
CA ALA A 243 3.92 -21.92 11.01
C ALA A 243 3.40 -22.90 9.93
N GLN A 244 3.01 -24.11 10.35
CA GLN A 244 2.42 -25.09 9.44
C GLN A 244 1.04 -24.63 8.91
N ARG A 245 0.23 -23.99 9.77
CA ARG A 245 -1.04 -23.38 9.35
C ARG A 245 -0.83 -22.25 8.35
N LEU A 246 0.16 -21.39 8.60
CA LEU A 246 0.54 -20.31 7.69
C LEU A 246 0.91 -20.84 6.31
N SER A 247 1.75 -21.88 6.25
CA SER A 247 2.17 -22.53 5.02
C SER A 247 0.98 -23.14 4.24
N ARG A 248 0.10 -23.88 4.94
CA ARG A 248 -1.12 -24.46 4.32
C ARG A 248 -2.04 -23.38 3.78
N LEU A 249 -2.26 -22.31 4.56
CA LEU A 249 -3.10 -21.18 4.15
C LEU A 249 -2.54 -20.47 2.92
N ALA A 250 -1.21 -20.30 2.85
CA ALA A 250 -0.55 -19.69 1.70
C ALA A 250 -0.76 -20.49 0.41
N VAL A 251 -0.65 -21.81 0.47
CA VAL A 251 -0.92 -22.69 -0.69
C VAL A 251 -2.40 -22.65 -1.10
N ILE A 252 -3.33 -22.65 -0.14
CA ILE A 252 -4.77 -22.55 -0.42
C ILE A 252 -5.08 -21.21 -1.06
N SER A 253 -4.55 -20.12 -0.53
CA SER A 253 -4.69 -18.75 -1.05
C SER A 253 -4.26 -18.66 -2.51
N LEU A 254 -3.08 -19.20 -2.83
CA LEU A 254 -2.55 -19.20 -4.18
C LEU A 254 -3.47 -19.97 -5.14
N LYS A 255 -3.85 -21.19 -4.78
CA LYS A 255 -4.75 -22.01 -5.60
C LYS A 255 -6.10 -21.34 -5.81
N ALA A 256 -6.71 -20.81 -4.74
CA ALA A 256 -8.01 -20.15 -4.82
C ALA A 256 -7.96 -18.90 -5.70
N SER A 257 -6.92 -18.07 -5.56
CA SER A 257 -6.76 -16.85 -6.37
C SER A 257 -6.60 -17.15 -7.86
N VAL A 258 -5.79 -18.14 -8.21
CA VAL A 258 -5.58 -18.53 -9.62
C VAL A 258 -6.84 -19.13 -10.22
N ILE A 259 -7.48 -20.08 -9.51
CA ILE A 259 -8.67 -20.77 -10.01
C ILE A 259 -9.85 -19.80 -10.17
N SER A 260 -10.09 -18.92 -9.17
CA SER A 260 -11.18 -17.95 -9.23
C SER A 260 -11.00 -16.95 -10.37
N SER A 261 -9.77 -16.44 -10.58
CA SER A 261 -9.47 -15.52 -11.67
C SER A 261 -9.65 -16.19 -13.05
N ALA A 262 -9.15 -17.41 -13.21
CA ALA A 262 -9.30 -18.17 -14.47
C ALA A 262 -10.77 -18.49 -14.77
N ALA A 263 -11.52 -18.96 -13.76
CA ALA A 263 -12.94 -19.27 -13.90
C ALA A 263 -13.75 -18.02 -14.27
N PHE A 264 -13.47 -16.89 -13.60
CA PHE A 264 -14.16 -15.64 -13.88
C PHE A 264 -13.88 -15.14 -15.30
N ASN A 265 -12.63 -15.19 -15.76
CA ASN A 265 -12.26 -14.80 -17.14
C ASN A 265 -12.99 -15.69 -18.17
N ALA A 266 -13.10 -17.00 -17.92
CA ALA A 266 -13.86 -17.90 -18.79
C ALA A 266 -15.35 -17.52 -18.86
N VAL A 267 -15.95 -17.18 -17.72
CA VAL A 267 -17.34 -16.69 -17.66
C VAL A 267 -17.51 -15.36 -18.43
N GLN A 268 -16.59 -14.42 -18.26
CA GLN A 268 -16.63 -13.14 -19.00
C GLN A 268 -16.54 -13.36 -20.52
N ILE A 269 -15.67 -14.25 -20.98
CA ILE A 269 -15.56 -14.58 -22.40
C ILE A 269 -16.87 -15.21 -22.90
N ALA A 270 -17.46 -16.12 -22.14
CA ALA A 270 -18.73 -16.75 -22.53
C ALA A 270 -19.91 -15.76 -22.61
N LEU A 271 -19.88 -14.69 -21.78
CA LEU A 271 -20.92 -13.66 -21.74
C LEU A 271 -20.59 -12.44 -22.59
N ALA A 272 -19.46 -12.42 -23.31
CA ALA A 272 -18.93 -11.24 -23.99
C ALA A 272 -19.92 -10.58 -24.96
N GLY A 273 -20.77 -11.36 -25.63
CA GLY A 273 -21.76 -10.84 -26.56
C GLY A 273 -22.91 -10.03 -25.94
N GLY A 274 -23.10 -10.12 -24.61
CA GLY A 274 -24.13 -9.37 -23.87
C GLY A 274 -23.59 -8.28 -22.94
N LEU A 275 -22.29 -8.12 -22.87
CA LEU A 275 -21.62 -7.15 -21.97
C LEU A 275 -21.24 -5.88 -22.71
N SER A 276 -21.50 -4.73 -22.08
CA SER A 276 -21.08 -3.42 -22.60
C SER A 276 -19.56 -3.22 -22.47
N ASN A 277 -18.93 -3.91 -21.53
CA ASN A 277 -17.49 -3.82 -21.28
C ASN A 277 -16.90 -5.16 -20.87
N VAL A 278 -15.98 -5.70 -21.69
CA VAL A 278 -15.27 -6.95 -21.40
C VAL A 278 -13.81 -6.60 -21.04
N ASN A 279 -13.43 -6.87 -19.82
CA ASN A 279 -12.07 -6.61 -19.34
C ASN A 279 -11.46 -7.94 -18.83
N VAL A 280 -10.80 -8.65 -19.70
CA VAL A 280 -10.07 -9.90 -19.37
C VAL A 280 -8.67 -9.50 -18.85
N SER A 281 -8.40 -9.82 -17.61
CA SER A 281 -7.08 -9.61 -17.00
C SER A 281 -6.50 -10.94 -16.54
N ALA A 282 -5.29 -11.28 -16.99
CA ALA A 282 -4.51 -12.38 -16.45
C ALA A 282 -3.45 -11.79 -15.50
N SER A 283 -3.66 -11.91 -14.21
CA SER A 283 -2.65 -11.54 -13.21
C SER A 283 -2.00 -12.81 -12.67
N ILE A 284 -0.68 -12.93 -12.85
CA ILE A 284 0.11 -13.96 -12.19
C ILE A 284 0.47 -13.40 -10.81
N PRO A 285 0.01 -14.01 -9.70
CA PRO A 285 0.27 -13.49 -8.36
C PRO A 285 1.70 -13.84 -7.91
N PHE A 286 2.73 -13.28 -8.57
CA PHE A 286 4.13 -13.55 -8.23
C PHE A 286 4.45 -13.31 -6.75
N ALA A 287 3.92 -12.25 -6.17
CA ALA A 287 4.07 -11.96 -4.75
C ALA A 287 3.45 -13.08 -3.89
N GLY A 288 2.29 -13.59 -4.27
CA GLY A 288 1.63 -14.72 -3.60
C GLY A 288 2.43 -16.02 -3.69
N VAL A 289 3.01 -16.32 -4.87
CA VAL A 289 3.89 -17.48 -5.07
C VAL A 289 5.13 -17.38 -4.19
N LEU A 290 5.82 -16.23 -4.23
CA LEU A 290 7.01 -16.01 -3.42
C LEU A 290 6.69 -16.10 -1.93
N PHE A 291 5.58 -15.50 -1.48
CA PHE A 291 5.15 -15.57 -0.09
C PHE A 291 4.82 -17.01 0.33
N ALA A 292 4.15 -17.79 -0.51
CA ALA A 292 3.85 -19.20 -0.22
C ALA A 292 5.12 -20.04 -0.08
N LEU A 293 6.12 -19.82 -0.95
CA LEU A 293 7.41 -20.49 -0.87
C LEU A 293 8.18 -20.11 0.41
N LEU A 294 8.24 -18.81 0.72
CA LEU A 294 8.89 -18.33 1.95
C LEU A 294 8.20 -18.86 3.20
N ALA A 295 6.87 -18.88 3.24
CA ALA A 295 6.10 -19.43 4.35
C ALA A 295 6.36 -20.93 4.54
N LEU A 296 6.46 -21.69 3.43
CA LEU A 296 6.81 -23.12 3.47
C LEU A 296 8.23 -23.36 3.98
N MET A 297 9.22 -22.63 3.46
CA MET A 297 10.61 -22.73 3.90
C MET A 297 10.75 -22.37 5.38
N PHE A 298 10.11 -21.29 5.81
CA PHE A 298 10.15 -20.82 7.19
C PHE A 298 9.48 -21.83 8.14
N SER A 299 8.36 -22.42 7.74
CA SER A 299 7.68 -23.48 8.50
C SER A 299 8.58 -24.70 8.70
N ARG A 300 9.27 -25.14 7.64
CA ARG A 300 10.23 -26.26 7.73
C ARG A 300 11.43 -25.92 8.61
N PHE A 301 11.96 -24.70 8.47
CA PHE A 301 13.08 -24.24 9.28
C PHE A 301 12.74 -24.25 10.79
N ILE A 302 11.56 -23.74 11.17
CA ILE A 302 11.12 -23.74 12.57
C ILE A 302 10.95 -25.18 13.10
N ALA A 303 10.34 -26.07 12.30
CA ALA A 303 10.12 -27.46 12.71
C ALA A 303 11.47 -28.21 12.91
N GLU A 304 12.42 -28.01 12.00
CA GLU A 304 13.74 -28.62 12.09
C GLU A 304 14.56 -28.07 13.26
N SER A 305 14.51 -26.74 13.46
CA SER A 305 15.18 -26.10 14.60
C SER A 305 14.64 -26.58 15.94
N LYS A 306 13.32 -26.83 16.01
CA LYS A 306 12.73 -27.44 17.21
C LYS A 306 13.25 -28.86 17.43
N ARG A 307 13.27 -29.70 16.38
CA ARG A 307 13.77 -31.07 16.47
C ARG A 307 15.21 -31.11 17.00
N ILE A 308 16.09 -30.27 16.46
CA ILE A 308 17.49 -30.17 16.93
C ILE A 308 17.55 -29.75 18.39
N LYS A 309 16.69 -28.83 18.83
CA LYS A 309 16.62 -28.43 20.23
C LYS A 309 16.18 -29.59 21.13
N ASP A 310 15.08 -30.26 20.74
CA ASP A 310 14.53 -31.39 21.52
C ASP A 310 15.56 -32.56 21.62
N ASP A 311 16.31 -32.83 20.53
CA ASP A 311 17.40 -33.79 20.49
C ASP A 311 18.53 -33.39 21.46
N ASN A 312 18.93 -32.13 21.49
CA ASN A 312 19.97 -31.64 22.42
C ASN A 312 19.51 -31.69 23.88
N ASP A 313 18.25 -31.32 24.14
CA ASP A 313 17.69 -31.36 25.50
C ASP A 313 17.52 -32.81 26.01
N SER A 314 17.47 -33.80 25.11
CA SER A 314 17.41 -35.24 25.48
C SER A 314 18.78 -35.87 25.83
N ILE A 315 19.89 -35.19 25.50
CA ILE A 315 21.26 -35.68 25.74
C ILE A 315 21.78 -35.24 27.12
N ILE A 316 21.15 -34.27 27.77
CA ILE A 316 21.50 -33.74 29.10
C ILE A 316 20.65 -34.41 30.15
#